data_1d9266130e30db75a2a31447da0510d3
#
_entry.id   1d9266130e30db75a2a31447da0510d3
#
_cell.length_a   1.000
_cell.length_b   1.000
_cell.length_c   1.000
_cell.angle_alpha   90.00
_cell.angle_beta   90.00
_cell.angle_gamma   90.00
#
_symmetry.space_group_name_H-M   'P 1'
#
loop_
_entity.id
_entity.type
_entity.pdbx_description
1 polymer ?
#
loop_
_entity_poly.entity_id
_entity_poly.type
_entity_poly.pdbx_seq_one_letter_code
_entity_poly.pdbx_strand_id
1 'polypeptide(L)'
;MGKGIAKILSGLLVFGMVAGLVPAVPGGTVHAKAEGESEQNVTAAENPEHKHCVCGTNDLEAGDHTTHSEIEWKGLSDLSKIQGSGYYYLEKDVTIYSAWNCQNDVTLCLNGHSITCNASEDVIVIDYGKTFTLTDCQKTAGKITHGVSKTGRGIFNYCGTFQMYEGTISGNTY
;
A
#
# COMPACT_ATOMS: atom_id res chain seq x y z
N MET A 1 1.77 47.62 -27.40
CA MET A 1 3.26 47.68 -27.56
C MET A 1 3.86 46.89 -26.41
N GLY A 2 4.74 45.94 -26.68
CA GLY A 2 5.51 45.20 -25.66
C GLY A 2 5.46 43.71 -25.86
N LYS A 3 6.20 43.18 -26.84
CA LYS A 3 6.44 41.74 -27.06
C LYS A 3 7.57 41.30 -26.11
N GLY A 4 7.30 40.34 -25.23
CA GLY A 4 8.30 39.66 -24.43
C GLY A 4 8.54 38.26 -25.00
N ILE A 5 9.74 38.05 -25.54
CA ILE A 5 10.18 36.77 -26.12
C ILE A 5 10.85 35.97 -25.01
N ALA A 6 10.30 34.80 -24.67
CA ALA A 6 10.95 33.83 -23.78
C ALA A 6 11.96 32.99 -24.58
N LYS A 7 13.23 33.03 -24.15
CA LYS A 7 14.33 32.24 -24.72
C LYS A 7 14.28 30.83 -24.14
N ILE A 8 14.18 29.83 -25.02
CA ILE A 8 14.37 28.42 -24.72
C ILE A 8 15.88 28.16 -24.73
N LEU A 9 16.44 27.75 -23.61
CA LEU A 9 17.83 27.27 -23.51
C LEU A 9 17.83 25.77 -23.66
N SER A 10 18.29 25.28 -24.81
CA SER A 10 18.55 23.90 -25.10
C SER A 10 19.97 23.55 -24.62
N GLY A 11 20.09 22.76 -23.58
CA GLY A 11 21.38 22.23 -23.09
C GLY A 11 21.73 20.92 -23.77
N LEU A 12 22.69 20.97 -24.69
CA LEU A 12 23.28 19.81 -25.35
C LEU A 12 24.34 19.19 -24.44
N LEU A 13 24.13 17.97 -23.95
CA LEU A 13 25.12 17.22 -23.16
C LEU A 13 25.99 16.41 -24.12
N VAL A 14 27.24 16.82 -24.27
CA VAL A 14 28.25 16.09 -25.08
C VAL A 14 28.92 15.04 -24.20
N PHE A 15 28.74 13.75 -24.54
CA PHE A 15 29.52 12.66 -23.98
C PHE A 15 30.88 12.57 -24.67
N GLY A 16 31.92 12.93 -23.92
CA GLY A 16 33.30 12.71 -24.38
C GLY A 16 33.72 11.24 -24.16
N MET A 17 33.98 10.51 -25.26
CA MET A 17 34.71 9.26 -25.21
C MET A 17 36.20 9.54 -25.06
N VAL A 18 36.78 9.08 -23.94
CA VAL A 18 38.25 9.02 -23.78
C VAL A 18 38.70 7.64 -24.23
N ALA A 19 39.34 7.60 -25.41
CA ALA A 19 40.08 6.42 -25.89
C ALA A 19 41.46 6.38 -25.21
N GLY A 20 41.61 5.52 -24.20
CA GLY A 20 42.91 5.24 -23.60
C GLY A 20 43.70 4.25 -24.43
N LEU A 21 44.82 4.69 -25.04
CA LEU A 21 45.82 3.80 -25.61
C LEU A 21 46.55 3.05 -24.50
N VAL A 22 46.52 1.73 -24.52
CA VAL A 22 47.35 0.86 -23.69
C VAL A 22 48.56 0.39 -24.52
N PRO A 23 49.81 0.58 -24.05
CA PRO A 23 50.99 0.08 -24.74
C PRO A 23 51.06 -1.47 -24.62
N ALA A 24 51.34 -2.12 -25.72
CA ALA A 24 51.56 -3.56 -25.80
C ALA A 24 52.88 -3.96 -25.11
N VAL A 25 52.78 -4.87 -24.13
CA VAL A 25 53.95 -5.59 -23.54
C VAL A 25 53.97 -7.00 -24.13
N PRO A 26 55.09 -7.46 -24.72
CA PRO A 26 55.18 -8.81 -25.25
C PRO A 26 55.55 -9.81 -24.16
N GLY A 27 54.83 -10.90 -24.07
CA GLY A 27 55.27 -12.13 -23.40
C GLY A 27 54.63 -12.39 -22.04
N GLY A 28 53.56 -13.17 -22.03
CA GLY A 28 52.98 -13.80 -20.84
C GLY A 28 51.65 -14.46 -21.20
N THR A 29 51.65 -15.80 -21.28
CA THR A 29 50.41 -16.56 -21.41
C THR A 29 49.61 -16.45 -20.15
N VAL A 30 48.61 -15.57 -20.13
CA VAL A 30 47.61 -15.53 -19.07
C VAL A 30 46.45 -16.45 -19.45
N HIS A 31 46.35 -17.56 -18.71
CA HIS A 31 45.14 -18.35 -18.72
C HIS A 31 44.03 -17.48 -18.16
N ALA A 32 43.14 -17.02 -18.99
CA ALA A 32 41.89 -16.43 -18.58
C ALA A 32 41.01 -17.53 -17.96
N LYS A 33 40.97 -17.57 -16.63
CA LYS A 33 40.00 -18.31 -15.88
C LYS A 33 38.70 -17.54 -16.07
N ALA A 34 37.76 -18.13 -16.79
CA ALA A 34 36.37 -17.62 -16.83
C ALA A 34 35.81 -17.71 -15.40
N GLU A 35 35.77 -16.58 -14.73
CA GLU A 35 34.97 -16.46 -13.51
C GLU A 35 33.51 -16.43 -13.96
N GLY A 36 32.78 -17.46 -13.52
CA GLY A 36 31.38 -17.61 -13.81
C GLY A 36 30.64 -16.38 -13.33
N GLU A 37 29.87 -15.81 -14.22
CA GLU A 37 28.79 -14.88 -13.84
C GLU A 37 27.90 -15.62 -12.85
N SER A 38 28.01 -15.22 -11.60
CA SER A 38 27.05 -15.56 -10.58
C SER A 38 25.73 -14.93 -11.05
N GLU A 39 24.83 -15.73 -11.61
CA GLU A 39 23.44 -15.39 -11.72
C GLU A 39 22.98 -15.04 -10.30
N GLN A 40 22.88 -13.75 -10.03
CA GLN A 40 22.13 -13.29 -8.88
C GLN A 40 20.69 -13.74 -9.12
N ASN A 41 20.38 -14.89 -8.55
CA ASN A 41 19.02 -15.30 -8.32
C ASN A 41 18.38 -14.19 -7.47
N VAL A 42 17.69 -13.26 -8.14
CA VAL A 42 16.83 -12.28 -7.49
C VAL A 42 15.64 -13.09 -6.98
N THR A 43 15.81 -13.69 -5.82
CA THR A 43 14.69 -14.16 -5.03
C THR A 43 13.78 -12.96 -4.87
N ALA A 44 12.56 -13.08 -5.41
CA ALA A 44 11.51 -12.12 -5.14
C ALA A 44 11.55 -11.82 -3.64
N ALA A 45 11.72 -10.55 -3.28
CA ALA A 45 11.72 -10.13 -1.90
C ALA A 45 10.44 -10.68 -1.29
N GLU A 46 10.60 -11.65 -0.38
CA GLU A 46 9.48 -12.12 0.42
C GLU A 46 8.96 -10.87 1.13
N ASN A 47 7.72 -10.52 0.81
CA ASN A 47 7.04 -9.40 1.44
C ASN A 47 7.11 -9.66 2.95
N PRO A 48 7.70 -8.78 3.77
CA PRO A 48 7.88 -9.04 5.18
C PRO A 48 6.51 -9.40 5.76
N GLU A 49 6.45 -10.54 6.46
CA GLU A 49 5.20 -11.05 7.04
C GLU A 49 4.54 -9.92 7.85
N HIS A 50 3.34 -9.54 7.43
CA HIS A 50 2.57 -8.52 8.13
C HIS A 50 1.95 -9.17 9.37
N LYS A 51 2.53 -8.93 10.53
CA LYS A 51 2.12 -9.53 11.81
C LYS A 51 1.94 -8.45 12.86
N HIS A 52 0.75 -8.31 13.38
CA HIS A 52 0.44 -7.46 14.53
C HIS A 52 -0.89 -7.87 15.16
N CYS A 53 -1.19 -7.36 16.35
CA CYS A 53 -2.49 -7.56 16.98
C CYS A 53 -3.59 -6.74 16.27
N VAL A 54 -4.85 -7.06 16.55
CA VAL A 54 -6.00 -6.30 16.00
C VAL A 54 -5.99 -4.84 16.43
N CYS A 55 -5.40 -4.53 17.58
CA CYS A 55 -5.27 -3.16 18.08
C CYS A 55 -4.38 -2.25 17.22
N GLY A 56 -3.65 -2.80 16.23
CA GLY A 56 -3.00 -2.03 15.17
C GLY A 56 -1.62 -1.50 15.52
N THR A 57 -1.41 -0.91 16.67
CA THR A 57 -0.11 -0.35 17.05
C THR A 57 0.84 -1.43 17.56
N ASN A 58 2.09 -1.41 17.09
CA ASN A 58 3.19 -2.12 17.73
C ASN A 58 3.61 -1.45 19.06
N ASP A 59 2.90 -0.41 19.48
CA ASP A 59 3.22 0.36 20.66
C ASP A 59 2.58 -0.32 21.89
N LEU A 60 3.31 -1.28 22.47
CA LEU A 60 2.91 -2.01 23.67
C LEU A 60 2.69 -1.10 24.89
N GLU A 61 3.05 0.20 24.79
CA GLU A 61 2.94 1.17 25.86
C GLU A 61 1.61 1.98 25.84
N ALA A 62 0.86 1.94 24.77
CA ALA A 62 -0.33 2.77 24.57
C ALA A 62 -1.62 2.06 24.96
N GLY A 63 -1.73 1.54 26.17
CA GLY A 63 -3.00 1.06 26.70
C GLY A 63 -2.91 -0.30 27.40
N ASP A 64 -3.91 -0.56 28.24
CA ASP A 64 -4.05 -1.77 29.04
C ASP A 64 -4.42 -2.99 28.19
N HIS A 65 -3.55 -3.33 27.24
CA HIS A 65 -3.73 -4.50 26.37
C HIS A 65 -3.13 -5.73 27.04
N THR A 66 -3.91 -6.44 27.83
CA THR A 66 -3.44 -7.60 28.59
C THR A 66 -3.11 -8.83 27.76
N THR A 67 -3.51 -8.87 26.47
CA THR A 67 -3.22 -9.99 25.57
C THR A 67 -3.09 -9.51 24.13
N HIS A 68 -1.86 -9.27 23.69
CA HIS A 68 -1.58 -9.07 22.26
C HIS A 68 -1.27 -10.43 21.62
N SER A 69 -2.10 -10.88 20.71
CA SER A 69 -1.81 -12.02 19.86
C SER A 69 -1.32 -11.52 18.50
N GLU A 70 -0.15 -11.95 18.08
CA GLU A 70 0.29 -11.74 16.72
C GLU A 70 -0.62 -12.55 15.77
N ILE A 71 -1.13 -11.87 14.75
CA ILE A 71 -2.04 -12.43 13.78
C ILE A 71 -1.37 -12.38 12.42
N GLU A 72 -1.48 -13.45 11.66
CA GLU A 72 -1.08 -13.48 10.27
C GLU A 72 -2.18 -12.84 9.40
N TRP A 73 -1.81 -11.82 8.68
CA TRP A 73 -2.70 -11.06 7.83
C TRP A 73 -2.50 -11.42 6.37
N LYS A 74 -3.56 -11.37 5.57
CA LYS A 74 -3.52 -11.59 4.13
C LYS A 74 -3.48 -10.26 3.40
N GLY A 75 -2.48 -10.06 2.55
CA GLY A 75 -2.33 -8.84 1.74
C GLY A 75 -3.41 -8.70 0.68
N LEU A 76 -3.91 -7.46 0.51
CA LEU A 76 -4.93 -7.10 -0.45
C LEU A 76 -4.46 -5.95 -1.34
N SER A 77 -4.48 -6.17 -2.62
CA SER A 77 -4.37 -5.11 -3.62
C SER A 77 -5.72 -4.54 -4.07
N ASP A 78 -6.83 -5.16 -3.66
CA ASP A 78 -8.20 -4.80 -4.00
C ASP A 78 -9.18 -5.49 -3.04
N LEU A 79 -10.28 -4.82 -2.67
CA LEU A 79 -11.29 -5.38 -1.73
C LEU A 79 -12.04 -6.58 -2.30
N SER A 80 -12.13 -6.73 -3.63
CA SER A 80 -12.73 -7.91 -4.27
C SER A 80 -11.98 -9.22 -4.01
N LYS A 81 -10.74 -9.12 -3.51
CA LYS A 81 -9.93 -10.26 -3.09
C LYS A 81 -10.34 -10.87 -1.76
N ILE A 82 -11.20 -10.21 -1.00
CA ILE A 82 -11.75 -10.74 0.24
C ILE A 82 -12.76 -11.82 -0.09
N GLN A 83 -12.38 -13.09 0.12
CA GLN A 83 -13.19 -14.26 -0.25
C GLN A 83 -13.85 -14.96 0.95
N GLY A 84 -13.74 -14.41 2.16
CA GLY A 84 -14.29 -15.03 3.36
C GLY A 84 -13.94 -14.27 4.62
N SER A 85 -14.31 -14.84 5.76
CA SER A 85 -13.94 -14.31 7.07
C SER A 85 -12.43 -14.39 7.29
N GLY A 86 -11.86 -13.41 7.97
CA GLY A 86 -10.43 -13.40 8.30
C GLY A 86 -9.82 -12.04 8.47
N TYR A 87 -8.50 -12.04 8.52
CA TYR A 87 -7.66 -10.86 8.75
C TYR A 87 -6.96 -10.47 7.46
N TYR A 88 -7.12 -9.21 7.07
CA TYR A 88 -6.62 -8.68 5.80
C TYR A 88 -5.93 -7.34 6.02
N TYR A 89 -4.93 -7.02 5.21
CA TYR A 89 -4.31 -5.70 5.20
C TYR A 89 -4.17 -5.15 3.79
N LEU A 90 -4.21 -3.83 3.65
CA LEU A 90 -3.98 -3.19 2.37
C LEU A 90 -2.48 -3.14 2.04
N GLU A 91 -2.13 -3.55 0.83
CA GLU A 91 -0.77 -3.43 0.27
C GLU A 91 -0.54 -2.09 -0.42
N LYS A 92 -1.62 -1.37 -0.72
CA LYS A 92 -1.64 -0.08 -1.42
C LYS A 92 -2.97 0.62 -1.26
N ASP A 93 -3.03 1.88 -1.67
CA ASP A 93 -4.30 2.61 -1.80
C ASP A 93 -5.25 1.90 -2.75
N VAL A 94 -6.52 1.83 -2.37
CA VAL A 94 -7.59 1.18 -3.13
C VAL A 94 -8.63 2.20 -3.54
N THR A 95 -8.97 2.24 -4.82
CA THR A 95 -10.11 3.03 -5.32
C THR A 95 -11.22 2.09 -5.75
N ILE A 96 -12.41 2.32 -5.22
CA ILE A 96 -13.64 1.59 -5.58
C ILE A 96 -14.61 2.51 -6.30
N TYR A 97 -15.47 1.93 -7.15
CA TYR A 97 -16.45 2.64 -7.97
C TYR A 97 -17.89 2.22 -7.66
N SER A 98 -18.07 1.47 -6.60
CA SER A 98 -19.34 1.08 -5.99
C SER A 98 -19.09 0.71 -4.54
N ALA A 99 -20.15 0.66 -3.74
CA ALA A 99 -20.05 0.21 -2.36
C ALA A 99 -19.45 -1.20 -2.27
N TRP A 100 -18.52 -1.39 -1.33
CA TRP A 100 -18.06 -2.73 -0.98
C TRP A 100 -18.94 -3.31 0.14
N ASN A 101 -19.57 -4.46 -0.14
CA ASN A 101 -20.46 -5.13 0.81
C ASN A 101 -19.66 -6.15 1.65
N CYS A 102 -19.58 -5.91 2.95
CA CYS A 102 -18.94 -6.79 3.91
C CYS A 102 -19.90 -7.94 4.26
N GLN A 103 -19.83 -9.02 3.48
CA GLN A 103 -20.69 -10.21 3.59
C GLN A 103 -20.11 -11.32 4.48
N ASN A 104 -18.97 -11.07 5.11
CA ASN A 104 -18.27 -11.99 5.99
C ASN A 104 -17.77 -11.23 7.23
N ASP A 105 -17.33 -11.96 8.25
CA ASP A 105 -16.66 -11.35 9.39
C ASP A 105 -15.22 -11.00 9.02
N VAL A 106 -14.96 -9.72 8.77
CA VAL A 106 -13.69 -9.22 8.23
C VAL A 106 -13.02 -8.28 9.22
N THR A 107 -11.76 -8.52 9.48
CA THR A 107 -10.86 -7.55 10.12
C THR A 107 -9.91 -7.00 9.06
N LEU A 108 -9.92 -5.69 8.87
CA LEU A 108 -9.10 -4.99 7.86
C LEU A 108 -8.15 -4.01 8.53
N CYS A 109 -6.86 -4.21 8.30
CA CYS A 109 -5.82 -3.24 8.61
C CYS A 109 -5.59 -2.35 7.39
N LEU A 110 -5.70 -1.03 7.55
CA LEU A 110 -5.41 -0.09 6.46
C LEU A 110 -3.93 -0.02 6.13
N ASN A 111 -3.04 -0.36 7.06
CA ASN A 111 -1.58 -0.32 6.85
C ASN A 111 -1.11 1.03 6.28
N GLY A 112 -1.71 2.14 6.75
CA GLY A 112 -1.43 3.50 6.29
C GLY A 112 -2.05 3.86 4.93
N HIS A 113 -2.73 2.92 4.27
CA HIS A 113 -3.35 3.12 2.96
C HIS A 113 -4.82 3.57 3.06
N SER A 114 -5.31 4.13 1.97
CA SER A 114 -6.68 4.65 1.91
C SER A 114 -7.58 3.82 1.01
N ILE A 115 -8.86 3.73 1.40
CA ILE A 115 -9.95 3.28 0.54
C ILE A 115 -10.72 4.51 0.10
N THR A 116 -10.73 4.78 -1.21
CA THR A 116 -11.44 5.92 -1.78
C THR A 116 -12.59 5.43 -2.66
N CYS A 117 -13.82 5.77 -2.29
CA CYS A 117 -14.98 5.53 -3.15
C CYS A 117 -15.14 6.67 -4.16
N ASN A 118 -15.00 6.36 -5.45
CA ASN A 118 -15.17 7.31 -6.54
C ASN A 118 -16.58 7.22 -7.17
N ALA A 119 -17.57 6.83 -6.37
CA ALA A 119 -18.99 6.87 -6.66
C ALA A 119 -19.73 7.65 -5.57
N SER A 120 -20.97 8.07 -5.84
CA SER A 120 -21.85 8.66 -4.82
C SER A 120 -22.71 7.56 -4.19
N GLU A 121 -22.04 6.69 -3.46
CA GLU A 121 -22.59 5.54 -2.74
C GLU A 121 -21.85 5.40 -1.39
N ASP A 122 -22.30 4.53 -0.52
CA ASP A 122 -21.55 4.22 0.71
C ASP A 122 -20.20 3.56 0.36
N VAL A 123 -19.15 3.82 1.13
CA VAL A 123 -17.86 3.18 0.86
C VAL A 123 -17.91 1.71 1.27
N ILE A 124 -18.34 1.44 2.50
CA ILE A 124 -18.47 0.09 3.04
C ILE A 124 -19.87 -0.10 3.60
N VAL A 125 -20.53 -1.18 3.20
CA VAL A 125 -21.83 -1.63 3.75
C VAL A 125 -21.58 -2.90 4.54
N ILE A 126 -21.93 -2.91 5.82
CA ILE A 126 -21.85 -4.10 6.66
C ILE A 126 -23.20 -4.81 6.61
N ASP A 127 -23.20 -6.04 6.10
CA ASP A 127 -24.42 -6.83 5.96
C ASP A 127 -24.96 -7.31 7.31
N TYR A 128 -26.22 -7.69 7.31
CA TYR A 128 -26.94 -8.18 8.48
C TYR A 128 -26.19 -9.32 9.18
N GLY A 129 -25.96 -9.15 10.48
CA GLY A 129 -25.29 -10.14 11.33
C GLY A 129 -23.81 -10.37 11.05
N LYS A 130 -23.16 -9.49 10.25
CA LYS A 130 -21.73 -9.53 9.98
C LYS A 130 -20.95 -8.57 10.84
N THR A 131 -19.68 -8.88 11.06
CA THR A 131 -18.76 -8.04 11.81
C THR A 131 -17.70 -7.47 10.88
N PHE A 132 -17.59 -6.16 10.85
CA PHE A 132 -16.46 -5.47 10.22
C PHE A 132 -15.62 -4.78 11.27
N THR A 133 -14.36 -5.17 11.37
CA THR A 133 -13.38 -4.56 12.29
C THR A 133 -12.35 -3.79 11.47
N LEU A 134 -12.18 -2.51 11.80
CA LEU A 134 -11.19 -1.62 11.18
C LEU A 134 -10.04 -1.39 12.15
N THR A 135 -8.83 -1.49 11.65
CA THR A 135 -7.61 -1.15 12.37
C THR A 135 -6.56 -0.54 11.43
N ASP A 136 -5.47 -0.05 11.98
CA ASP A 136 -4.28 0.42 11.25
C ASP A 136 -3.04 0.13 12.09
N CYS A 137 -1.90 -0.08 11.45
CA CYS A 137 -0.62 -0.33 12.12
C CYS A 137 0.44 0.71 11.78
N GLN A 138 0.09 1.78 11.06
CA GLN A 138 1.02 2.81 10.66
C GLN A 138 0.82 4.10 11.44
N LYS A 139 1.91 4.81 11.76
CA LYS A 139 1.86 6.12 12.44
C LYS A 139 1.04 7.15 11.66
N THR A 140 1.13 7.11 10.33
CA THR A 140 0.26 7.90 9.46
C THR A 140 -0.92 7.02 9.09
N ALA A 141 -2.02 7.22 9.78
CA ALA A 141 -3.21 6.41 9.59
C ALA A 141 -3.77 6.55 8.18
N GLY A 142 -4.13 5.42 7.60
CA GLY A 142 -4.93 5.33 6.39
C GLY A 142 -6.37 5.78 6.64
N LYS A 143 -7.16 5.91 5.60
CA LYS A 143 -8.53 6.42 5.72
C LYS A 143 -9.53 5.75 4.78
N ILE A 144 -10.79 5.75 5.22
CA ILE A 144 -11.96 5.44 4.40
C ILE A 144 -12.62 6.77 4.02
N THR A 145 -12.72 7.06 2.72
CA THR A 145 -13.11 8.38 2.22
C THR A 145 -13.81 8.31 0.88
N HIS A 146 -14.41 9.41 0.46
CA HIS A 146 -14.89 9.62 -0.91
C HIS A 146 -13.89 10.41 -1.76
N GLY A 147 -13.97 10.21 -3.07
CA GLY A 147 -13.31 11.06 -4.06
C GLY A 147 -13.93 12.46 -4.11
N VAL A 148 -13.26 13.36 -4.82
CA VAL A 148 -13.71 14.75 -4.97
C VAL A 148 -15.12 14.79 -5.56
N SER A 149 -16.01 15.59 -4.94
CA SER A 149 -17.41 15.75 -5.35
C SER A 149 -18.24 14.47 -5.33
N LYS A 150 -17.84 13.46 -4.58
CA LYS A 150 -18.62 12.26 -4.32
C LYS A 150 -19.22 12.33 -2.94
N THR A 151 -20.40 11.70 -2.77
CA THR A 151 -21.18 11.73 -1.53
C THR A 151 -21.58 10.32 -1.11
N GLY A 152 -21.75 10.09 0.17
CA GLY A 152 -22.14 8.82 0.76
C GLY A 152 -21.52 8.66 2.15
N ARG A 153 -21.92 7.62 2.84
CA ARG A 153 -21.39 7.29 4.17
C ARG A 153 -20.06 6.54 4.01
N GLY A 154 -19.09 6.80 4.90
CA GLY A 154 -17.88 5.99 4.98
C GLY A 154 -18.20 4.54 5.35
N ILE A 155 -19.06 4.35 6.37
CA ILE A 155 -19.57 3.05 6.77
C ILE A 155 -21.09 3.13 6.88
N PHE A 156 -21.77 2.15 6.26
CA PHE A 156 -23.17 1.88 6.52
C PHE A 156 -23.33 0.51 7.19
N ASN A 157 -23.79 0.53 8.43
CA ASN A 157 -24.03 -0.70 9.18
C ASN A 157 -25.52 -1.11 9.04
N TYR A 158 -25.76 -2.16 8.24
CA TYR A 158 -27.08 -2.74 8.07
C TYR A 158 -27.29 -3.90 9.07
N CYS A 159 -27.55 -3.54 10.32
CA CYS A 159 -27.77 -4.50 11.41
C CYS A 159 -26.63 -5.54 11.62
N GLY A 160 -25.41 -5.14 11.34
CA GLY A 160 -24.19 -5.89 11.67
C GLY A 160 -23.50 -5.30 12.91
N THR A 161 -22.22 -5.60 13.03
CA THR A 161 -21.35 -5.04 14.07
C THR A 161 -20.18 -4.30 13.41
N PHE A 162 -19.95 -3.05 13.84
CA PHE A 162 -18.76 -2.31 13.45
C PHE A 162 -17.88 -2.08 14.67
N GLN A 163 -16.60 -2.44 14.54
CA GLN A 163 -15.56 -2.20 15.54
C GLN A 163 -14.44 -1.39 14.89
N MET A 164 -13.91 -0.42 15.62
CA MET A 164 -12.79 0.39 15.13
C MET A 164 -11.77 0.54 16.25
N TYR A 165 -10.57 0.10 15.99
CA TYR A 165 -9.42 0.26 16.90
C TYR A 165 -8.57 1.44 16.47
N GLU A 166 -8.22 1.50 15.17
CA GLU A 166 -7.43 2.57 14.59
C GLU A 166 -7.84 2.85 13.13
N GLY A 167 -7.16 3.81 12.49
CA GLY A 167 -7.50 4.30 11.16
C GLY A 167 -8.36 5.56 11.21
N THR A 168 -8.84 6.00 10.08
CA THR A 168 -9.67 7.21 9.97
C THR A 168 -10.83 7.01 9.02
N ILE A 169 -12.00 7.53 9.38
CA ILE A 169 -13.17 7.63 8.48
C ILE A 169 -13.47 9.13 8.33
N SER A 170 -13.16 9.71 7.19
CA SER A 170 -13.26 11.15 6.97
C SER A 170 -13.48 11.51 5.52
N GLY A 171 -13.89 12.75 5.24
CA GLY A 171 -14.16 13.21 3.89
C GLY A 171 -15.38 12.53 3.24
N ASN A 172 -16.29 12.03 4.07
CA ASN A 172 -17.55 11.43 3.65
C ASN A 172 -18.68 12.43 3.95
N THR A 173 -19.49 12.73 2.96
CA THR A 173 -20.63 13.66 3.07
C THR A 173 -21.88 12.97 2.61
N TYR A 174 -22.94 13.10 3.42
CA TYR A 174 -24.25 12.51 3.13
C TYR A 174 -25.25 13.62 2.84
#